data_f5e09e1c5eb99b3198454418b107b644
#
_entry.id   f5e09e1c5eb99b3198454418b107b644
#
_cell.length_a   1.000
_cell.length_b   1.000
_cell.length_c   1.000
_cell.angle_alpha   90.00
_cell.angle_beta   90.00
_cell.angle_gamma   90.00
#
_symmetry.space_group_name_H-M   'P 1'
#
loop_
_entity.id
_entity.type
_entity.pdbx_description
1 polymer ?
#
loop_
_entity_poly.entity_id
_entity_poly.type
_entity_poly.pdbx_seq_one_letter_code
_entity_poly.pdbx_strand_id
1 'polypeptide(L)'
;MTLLFCTKIDSDFRKKEVETMSYKVLDVCRHVINYSNKHDYGISNLKLQKVLYFIQAYFLITKKDHTPCFDEKIEAWDFGPVVLKAYNEYKQYGSGDIPTIESFIMFDEDDVWNSKRIRFEDTTISDDDKFLIDKVVDKFADYSATDLVSLTQRQSPWIDACIPYQNKEITIESIIGYFKIDD
;
A
#
# COMPACT_ATOMS: atom_id res chain seq x y z
N MET A 1 50.87 -18.04 -40.28
CA MET A 1 50.25 -16.72 -40.47
C MET A 1 48.72 -16.92 -40.34
N THR A 2 48.26 -16.89 -39.13
CA THR A 2 46.87 -17.22 -38.79
C THR A 2 46.29 -16.09 -37.94
N LEU A 3 45.39 -15.32 -38.50
CA LEU A 3 44.72 -14.23 -37.86
C LEU A 3 43.60 -14.80 -36.98
N LEU A 4 43.74 -14.57 -35.69
CA LEU A 4 42.66 -14.73 -34.70
C LEU A 4 41.67 -13.57 -34.84
N PHE A 5 40.43 -13.86 -35.28
CA PHE A 5 39.31 -12.99 -35.07
C PHE A 5 38.69 -13.34 -33.70
N CYS A 6 39.02 -12.56 -32.70
CA CYS A 6 38.35 -12.57 -31.42
C CYS A 6 37.13 -11.67 -31.53
N THR A 7 35.97 -12.24 -31.77
CA THR A 7 34.69 -11.52 -31.69
C THR A 7 34.37 -11.28 -30.23
N LYS A 8 34.55 -10.04 -29.84
CA LYS A 8 34.03 -9.49 -28.59
C LYS A 8 32.50 -9.58 -28.62
N ILE A 9 31.94 -10.54 -27.93
CA ILE A 9 30.50 -10.55 -27.64
C ILE A 9 30.31 -9.47 -26.60
N ASP A 10 29.70 -8.37 -27.01
CA ASP A 10 29.28 -7.30 -26.14
C ASP A 10 28.31 -7.86 -25.09
N SER A 11 28.80 -7.94 -23.87
CA SER A 11 28.00 -8.26 -22.68
C SER A 11 27.19 -7.04 -22.23
N ASP A 12 26.35 -6.53 -23.11
CA ASP A 12 25.40 -5.47 -22.79
C ASP A 12 24.03 -6.04 -22.40
N PHE A 13 24.06 -7.13 -21.62
CA PHE A 13 22.96 -7.41 -20.73
C PHE A 13 23.14 -6.51 -19.48
N ARG A 14 22.84 -5.22 -19.62
CA ARG A 14 22.52 -4.42 -18.47
C ARG A 14 21.43 -5.18 -17.72
N LYS A 15 21.80 -5.79 -16.60
CA LYS A 15 20.85 -6.04 -15.51
C LYS A 15 20.14 -4.71 -15.30
N LYS A 16 18.90 -4.59 -15.78
CA LYS A 16 17.98 -3.62 -15.30
C LYS A 16 17.87 -3.96 -13.82
N GLU A 17 18.60 -3.25 -12.95
CA GLU A 17 18.28 -3.18 -11.56
C GLU A 17 16.83 -2.73 -11.57
N VAL A 18 15.93 -3.65 -11.25
CA VAL A 18 14.56 -3.31 -10.89
C VAL A 18 14.76 -2.60 -9.56
N GLU A 19 14.89 -1.27 -9.61
CA GLU A 19 14.70 -0.46 -8.41
C GLU A 19 13.37 -0.91 -7.84
N THR A 20 13.42 -1.56 -6.69
CA THR A 20 12.24 -1.96 -5.93
C THR A 20 11.69 -0.68 -5.31
N MET A 21 11.04 0.12 -6.16
CA MET A 21 10.41 1.36 -5.73
C MET A 21 9.06 1.01 -5.11
N SER A 22 8.88 1.47 -3.88
CA SER A 22 7.56 1.51 -3.24
C SER A 22 6.61 2.43 -4.02
N TYR A 23 5.33 2.18 -3.88
CA TYR A 23 4.27 2.99 -4.50
C TYR A 23 3.88 4.18 -3.62
N LYS A 24 3.28 5.20 -4.20
CA LYS A 24 2.58 6.22 -3.41
C LYS A 24 1.31 5.61 -2.83
N VAL A 25 1.08 5.77 -1.54
CA VAL A 25 -0.08 5.16 -0.88
C VAL A 25 -1.42 5.54 -1.52
N LEU A 26 -1.54 6.75 -2.08
CA LEU A 26 -2.79 7.15 -2.74
C LEU A 26 -3.06 6.39 -4.04
N ASP A 27 -2.02 5.92 -4.76
CA ASP A 27 -2.22 5.06 -5.93
C ASP A 27 -2.67 3.67 -5.50
N VAL A 28 -2.09 3.13 -4.42
CA VAL A 28 -2.56 1.88 -3.79
C VAL A 28 -4.01 2.01 -3.31
N CYS A 29 -4.36 3.12 -2.66
CA CYS A 29 -5.75 3.38 -2.24
C CYS A 29 -6.73 3.37 -3.40
N ARG A 30 -6.41 4.07 -4.51
CA ARG A 30 -7.28 4.12 -5.70
C ARG A 30 -7.50 2.75 -6.30
N HIS A 31 -6.44 1.96 -6.40
CA HIS A 31 -6.54 0.57 -6.86
C HIS A 31 -7.45 -0.26 -5.93
N VAL A 32 -7.20 -0.24 -4.62
CA VAL A 32 -8.00 -0.98 -3.62
C VAL A 32 -9.48 -0.58 -3.65
N ILE A 33 -9.77 0.73 -3.72
CA ILE A 33 -11.14 1.25 -3.77
C ILE A 33 -11.84 0.78 -5.04
N ASN A 34 -11.19 0.92 -6.19
CA ASN A 34 -11.79 0.55 -7.48
C ASN A 34 -11.97 -0.96 -7.61
N TYR A 35 -11.00 -1.75 -7.12
CA TYR A 35 -11.12 -3.20 -7.06
C TYR A 35 -12.28 -3.63 -6.16
N SER A 36 -12.37 -3.06 -4.95
CA SER A 36 -13.46 -3.36 -4.01
C SER A 36 -14.83 -3.02 -4.59
N ASN A 37 -14.98 -1.86 -5.22
CA ASN A 37 -16.24 -1.45 -5.85
C ASN A 37 -16.62 -2.33 -7.05
N LYS A 38 -15.62 -2.76 -7.85
CA LYS A 38 -15.85 -3.68 -8.97
C LYS A 38 -16.40 -5.04 -8.53
N HIS A 39 -16.09 -5.46 -7.29
CA HIS A 39 -16.50 -6.75 -6.72
C HIS A 39 -17.62 -6.61 -5.67
N ASP A 40 -18.22 -5.43 -5.52
CA ASP A 40 -19.30 -5.15 -4.57
C ASP A 40 -18.94 -5.43 -3.09
N TYR A 41 -17.65 -5.30 -2.72
CA TYR A 41 -17.19 -5.55 -1.34
C TYR A 41 -17.48 -4.40 -0.38
N GLY A 42 -17.70 -3.19 -0.90
CA GLY A 42 -17.81 -1.97 -0.10
C GLY A 42 -16.52 -1.64 0.68
N ILE A 43 -16.09 -0.41 0.69
CA ILE A 43 -14.90 0.00 1.43
C ILE A 43 -15.06 1.40 2.01
N SER A 44 -15.24 1.48 3.34
CA SER A 44 -15.20 2.75 4.07
C SER A 44 -13.75 3.17 4.35
N ASN A 45 -13.56 4.45 4.72
CA ASN A 45 -12.22 4.92 5.09
C ASN A 45 -11.61 4.09 6.23
N LEU A 46 -12.39 3.73 7.25
CA LEU A 46 -11.90 2.89 8.36
C LEU A 46 -11.45 1.51 7.88
N LYS A 47 -12.22 0.84 7.00
CA LYS A 47 -11.86 -0.46 6.41
C LYS A 47 -10.61 -0.33 5.56
N LEU A 48 -10.50 0.72 4.75
CA LEU A 48 -9.34 1.00 3.89
C LEU A 48 -8.04 1.08 4.71
N GLN A 49 -8.04 1.79 5.85
CA GLN A 49 -6.85 1.90 6.70
C GLN A 49 -6.34 0.53 7.18
N LYS A 50 -7.25 -0.38 7.53
CA LYS A 50 -6.88 -1.73 7.98
C LYS A 50 -6.39 -2.60 6.83
N VAL A 51 -7.03 -2.50 5.67
CA VAL A 51 -6.60 -3.19 4.46
C VAL A 51 -5.20 -2.73 4.03
N LEU A 52 -4.90 -1.42 4.06
CA LEU A 52 -3.57 -0.89 3.79
C LEU A 52 -2.50 -1.46 4.72
N TYR A 53 -2.79 -1.57 6.02
CA TYR A 53 -1.86 -2.17 6.98
C TYR A 53 -1.57 -3.64 6.63
N PHE A 54 -2.57 -4.42 6.27
CA PHE A 54 -2.37 -5.82 5.86
C PHE A 54 -1.67 -5.96 4.50
N ILE A 55 -1.91 -5.04 3.56
CA ILE A 55 -1.17 -4.98 2.30
C ILE A 55 0.31 -4.75 2.58
N GLN A 56 0.63 -3.75 3.42
CA GLN A 56 2.01 -3.46 3.81
C GLN A 56 2.68 -4.68 4.45
N ALA A 57 2.00 -5.33 5.40
CA ALA A 57 2.50 -6.54 6.04
C ALA A 57 2.75 -7.66 5.03
N TYR A 58 1.82 -7.88 4.10
CA TYR A 58 1.95 -8.93 3.09
C TYR A 58 3.12 -8.69 2.14
N PHE A 59 3.35 -7.45 1.71
CA PHE A 59 4.52 -7.08 0.91
C PHE A 59 5.82 -7.34 1.66
N LEU A 60 5.91 -6.88 2.90
CA LEU A 60 7.10 -7.03 3.74
C LEU A 60 7.50 -8.49 3.98
N ILE A 61 6.55 -9.43 4.00
CA ILE A 61 6.87 -10.85 4.22
C ILE A 61 7.02 -11.65 2.92
N THR A 62 6.51 -11.16 1.78
CA THR A 62 6.54 -11.89 0.49
C THR A 62 7.59 -11.38 -0.48
N LYS A 63 7.91 -10.08 -0.44
CA LYS A 63 8.92 -9.48 -1.31
C LYS A 63 10.32 -9.73 -0.79
N LYS A 64 11.27 -9.88 -1.72
CA LYS A 64 12.70 -9.91 -1.38
C LYS A 64 13.09 -8.62 -0.67
N ASP A 65 14.03 -8.73 0.25
CA ASP A 65 14.58 -7.59 1.00
C ASP A 65 13.54 -6.79 1.78
N HIS A 66 12.36 -7.41 2.05
CA HIS A 66 11.27 -6.79 2.79
C HIS A 66 10.83 -5.45 2.19
N THR A 67 10.75 -5.37 0.87
CA THR A 67 10.33 -4.17 0.16
C THR A 67 8.90 -3.79 0.55
N PRO A 68 8.67 -2.57 1.07
CA PRO A 68 7.33 -2.11 1.43
C PRO A 68 6.47 -1.85 0.18
N CYS A 69 5.14 -1.95 0.33
CA CYS A 69 4.22 -1.55 -0.73
C CYS A 69 4.23 -0.03 -0.95
N PHE A 70 4.31 0.72 0.14
CA PHE A 70 4.36 2.20 0.13
C PHE A 70 5.26 2.71 1.26
N ASP A 71 5.77 3.95 1.13
CA ASP A 71 6.73 4.55 2.08
C ASP A 71 6.07 5.33 3.20
N GLU A 72 4.78 5.68 3.06
CA GLU A 72 4.10 6.45 4.08
C GLU A 72 4.01 5.68 5.40
N LYS A 73 4.23 6.40 6.50
CA LYS A 73 4.19 5.84 7.85
C LYS A 73 2.80 5.35 8.22
N ILE A 74 2.78 4.26 8.97
CA ILE A 74 1.57 3.74 9.61
C ILE A 74 1.62 4.14 11.09
N GLU A 75 0.58 4.77 11.58
CA GLU A 75 0.47 5.25 12.95
C GLU A 75 -0.52 4.41 13.75
N ALA A 76 -0.24 4.22 15.04
CA ALA A 76 -1.13 3.52 15.97
C ALA A 76 -2.16 4.50 16.56
N TRP A 77 -3.37 4.52 15.98
CA TRP A 77 -4.51 5.31 16.46
C TRP A 77 -5.45 4.46 17.31
N ASP A 78 -6.39 5.11 18.03
CA ASP A 78 -7.34 4.43 18.90
C ASP A 78 -8.14 3.32 18.20
N PHE A 79 -8.45 3.49 16.92
CA PHE A 79 -9.15 2.49 16.11
C PHE A 79 -8.21 1.67 15.21
N GLY A 80 -6.99 1.39 15.69
CA GLY A 80 -6.01 0.56 14.98
C GLY A 80 -5.09 1.35 14.05
N PRO A 81 -4.31 0.65 13.20
CA PRO A 81 -3.35 1.24 12.28
C PRO A 81 -3.97 2.22 11.28
N VAL A 82 -3.32 3.36 11.05
CA VAL A 82 -3.76 4.43 10.13
C VAL A 82 -2.58 4.98 9.33
N VAL A 83 -2.77 5.18 8.03
CA VAL A 83 -1.89 5.97 7.17
C VAL A 83 -2.48 7.36 7.02
N LEU A 84 -1.87 8.35 7.66
CA LEU A 84 -2.43 9.71 7.79
C LEU A 84 -2.80 10.35 6.44
N LYS A 85 -1.97 10.15 5.43
CA LYS A 85 -2.20 10.70 4.07
C LYS A 85 -3.46 10.10 3.43
N ALA A 86 -3.62 8.78 3.51
CA ALA A 86 -4.82 8.09 3.03
C ALA A 86 -6.07 8.47 3.85
N TYR A 87 -5.93 8.55 5.19
CA TYR A 87 -7.03 8.98 6.04
C TYR A 87 -7.55 10.36 5.67
N ASN A 88 -6.66 11.34 5.48
CA ASN A 88 -7.04 12.71 5.15
C ASN A 88 -7.71 12.83 3.78
N GLU A 89 -7.27 12.04 2.80
CA GLU A 89 -7.86 12.03 1.45
C GLU A 89 -9.31 11.55 1.47
N TYR A 90 -9.61 10.50 2.26
CA TYR A 90 -10.92 9.84 2.22
C TYR A 90 -11.83 10.09 3.43
N LYS A 91 -11.40 10.89 4.43
CA LYS A 91 -12.21 11.16 5.64
C LYS A 91 -13.57 11.84 5.36
N GLN A 92 -13.69 12.51 4.22
CA GLN A 92 -14.93 13.15 3.80
C GLN A 92 -16.09 12.17 3.59
N TYR A 93 -15.81 10.90 3.33
CA TYR A 93 -16.84 9.86 3.14
C TYR A 93 -17.35 9.27 4.46
N GLY A 94 -16.75 9.64 5.62
CA GLY A 94 -17.17 9.19 6.94
C GLY A 94 -17.19 7.67 7.09
N SER A 95 -18.34 7.13 7.49
CA SER A 95 -18.57 5.68 7.61
C SER A 95 -19.15 5.03 6.33
N GLY A 96 -19.48 5.82 5.32
CA GLY A 96 -19.98 5.33 4.04
C GLY A 96 -18.89 4.74 3.16
N ASP A 97 -19.30 3.99 2.14
CA ASP A 97 -18.39 3.46 1.15
C ASP A 97 -17.83 4.58 0.26
N ILE A 98 -16.54 4.46 -0.04
CA ILE A 98 -15.84 5.36 -0.94
C ILE A 98 -16.24 4.99 -2.37
N PRO A 99 -16.74 5.92 -3.19
CA PRO A 99 -17.12 5.62 -4.57
C PRO A 99 -15.90 5.32 -5.44
N THR A 100 -16.14 4.71 -6.59
CA THR A 100 -15.11 4.46 -7.61
C THR A 100 -14.40 5.75 -8.00
N ILE A 101 -13.08 5.71 -8.04
CA ILE A 101 -12.23 6.85 -8.36
C ILE A 101 -11.90 6.83 -9.86
N GLU A 102 -12.58 7.66 -10.63
CA GLU A 102 -12.31 7.83 -12.06
C GLU A 102 -11.24 8.88 -12.34
N SER A 103 -11.14 9.87 -11.46
CA SER A 103 -10.20 10.99 -11.60
C SER A 103 -9.87 11.59 -10.23
N PHE A 104 -8.73 12.24 -10.13
CA PHE A 104 -8.30 12.96 -8.93
C PHE A 104 -7.66 14.30 -9.30
N ILE A 105 -7.55 15.20 -8.31
CA ILE A 105 -6.86 16.47 -8.48
C ILE A 105 -5.41 16.28 -8.05
N MET A 106 -4.49 16.58 -8.95
CA MET A 106 -3.08 16.69 -8.64
C MET A 106 -2.75 18.17 -8.42
N PHE A 107 -2.29 18.48 -7.21
CA PHE A 107 -1.82 19.82 -6.86
C PHE A 107 -0.36 19.96 -7.30
N ASP A 108 -0.03 21.11 -7.88
CA ASP A 108 1.35 21.50 -8.11
C ASP A 108 1.92 21.97 -6.77
N GLU A 109 3.09 21.46 -6.38
CA GLU A 109 3.71 21.80 -5.09
C GLU A 109 4.16 23.28 -5.04
N ASP A 110 4.49 23.85 -6.20
CA ASP A 110 4.96 25.22 -6.34
C ASP A 110 3.83 26.22 -6.63
N ASP A 111 2.71 25.76 -7.19
CA ASP A 111 1.55 26.59 -7.54
C ASP A 111 0.22 25.87 -7.33
N VAL A 112 -0.36 26.06 -6.14
CA VAL A 112 -1.65 25.42 -5.76
C VAL A 112 -2.79 25.78 -6.71
N TRP A 113 -2.71 26.92 -7.42
CA TRP A 113 -3.69 27.36 -8.41
C TRP A 113 -3.57 26.62 -9.76
N ASN A 114 -2.44 25.94 -10.00
CA ASN A 114 -2.20 25.13 -11.20
C ASN A 114 -2.57 23.66 -10.98
N SER A 115 -3.61 23.40 -10.21
CA SER A 115 -4.11 22.04 -10.01
C SER A 115 -4.73 21.48 -11.29
N LYS A 116 -4.44 20.20 -11.57
CA LYS A 116 -4.96 19.49 -12.76
C LYS A 116 -5.80 18.30 -12.33
N ARG A 117 -6.95 18.15 -12.99
CA ARG A 117 -7.72 16.91 -12.88
C ARG A 117 -7.09 15.87 -13.79
N ILE A 118 -6.64 14.76 -13.19
CA ILE A 118 -6.04 13.63 -13.87
C ILE A 118 -7.02 12.47 -13.83
N ARG A 119 -7.24 11.84 -14.98
CA ARG A 119 -7.95 10.57 -15.03
C ARG A 119 -7.09 9.51 -14.35
N PHE A 120 -7.70 8.70 -13.48
CA PHE A 120 -6.99 7.60 -12.88
C PHE A 120 -6.80 6.49 -13.92
N GLU A 121 -5.56 6.20 -14.21
CA GLU A 121 -5.15 5.04 -15.02
C GLU A 121 -4.35 4.12 -14.10
N ASP A 122 -4.83 2.91 -13.92
CA ASP A 122 -4.23 1.93 -13.02
C ASP A 122 -2.98 1.28 -13.65
N THR A 123 -2.05 2.13 -14.08
CA THR A 123 -0.80 1.72 -14.74
C THR A 123 0.43 1.91 -13.87
N THR A 124 0.28 2.57 -12.73
CA THR A 124 1.40 2.88 -11.82
C THR A 124 1.88 1.64 -11.08
N ILE A 125 0.96 0.74 -10.72
CA ILE A 125 1.25 -0.49 -9.98
C ILE A 125 1.45 -1.62 -11.00
N SER A 126 2.50 -2.44 -10.82
CA SER A 126 2.73 -3.60 -11.68
C SER A 126 1.62 -4.66 -11.52
N ASP A 127 1.35 -5.44 -12.56
CA ASP A 127 0.29 -6.45 -12.51
C ASP A 127 0.56 -7.53 -11.44
N ASP A 128 1.83 -7.89 -11.22
CA ASP A 128 2.21 -8.82 -10.15
C ASP A 128 1.89 -8.25 -8.77
N ASP A 129 2.11 -6.96 -8.56
CA ASP A 129 1.84 -6.30 -7.28
C ASP A 129 0.36 -6.04 -7.07
N LYS A 130 -0.39 -5.70 -8.13
CA LYS A 130 -1.86 -5.68 -8.06
C LYS A 130 -2.41 -7.01 -7.62
N PHE A 131 -1.91 -8.12 -8.18
CA PHE A 131 -2.34 -9.45 -7.76
C PHE A 131 -2.09 -9.73 -6.27
N LEU A 132 -0.97 -9.23 -5.70
CA LEU A 132 -0.72 -9.33 -4.27
C LEU A 132 -1.70 -8.47 -3.45
N ILE A 133 -1.98 -7.25 -3.91
CA ILE A 133 -2.94 -6.34 -3.27
C ILE A 133 -4.33 -6.96 -3.30
N ASP A 134 -4.78 -7.43 -4.47
CA ASP A 134 -6.10 -8.04 -4.68
C ASP A 134 -6.32 -9.23 -3.76
N LYS A 135 -5.33 -10.11 -3.59
CA LYS A 135 -5.40 -11.23 -2.63
C LYS A 135 -5.68 -10.77 -1.19
N VAL A 136 -5.09 -9.65 -0.77
CA VAL A 136 -5.36 -9.11 0.57
C VAL A 136 -6.76 -8.52 0.64
N VAL A 137 -7.20 -7.80 -0.39
CA VAL A 137 -8.55 -7.24 -0.46
C VAL A 137 -9.60 -8.35 -0.43
N ASP A 138 -9.43 -9.41 -1.24
CA ASP A 138 -10.34 -10.57 -1.29
C ASP A 138 -10.41 -11.29 0.06
N LYS A 139 -9.26 -11.45 0.74
CA LYS A 139 -9.20 -12.09 2.06
C LYS A 139 -10.07 -11.37 3.10
N PHE A 140 -10.19 -10.05 2.99
CA PHE A 140 -10.92 -9.21 3.93
C PHE A 140 -12.26 -8.68 3.36
N ALA A 141 -12.72 -9.22 2.25
CA ALA A 141 -13.96 -8.79 1.59
C ALA A 141 -15.16 -8.84 2.56
N ASP A 142 -15.36 -9.97 3.23
CA ASP A 142 -16.50 -10.23 4.13
C ASP A 142 -16.33 -9.64 5.55
N TYR A 143 -15.16 -9.02 5.86
CA TYR A 143 -14.91 -8.43 7.16
C TYR A 143 -15.49 -7.01 7.22
N SER A 144 -16.22 -6.73 8.29
CA SER A 144 -16.58 -5.33 8.58
C SER A 144 -15.36 -4.51 9.01
N ALA A 145 -15.47 -3.18 8.94
CA ALA A 145 -14.42 -2.30 9.44
C ALA A 145 -14.12 -2.54 10.94
N THR A 146 -15.15 -2.84 11.75
CA THR A 146 -15.03 -3.12 13.18
C THR A 146 -14.37 -4.46 13.47
N ASP A 147 -14.60 -5.47 12.64
CA ASP A 147 -13.89 -6.75 12.76
C ASP A 147 -12.38 -6.57 12.52
N LEU A 148 -12.01 -5.79 11.51
CA LEU A 148 -10.62 -5.49 11.22
C LEU A 148 -9.97 -4.62 12.29
N VAL A 149 -10.70 -3.67 12.90
CA VAL A 149 -10.22 -2.94 14.09
C VAL A 149 -9.89 -3.93 15.19
N SER A 150 -10.83 -4.82 15.55
CA SER A 150 -10.65 -5.82 16.59
C SER A 150 -9.49 -6.77 16.31
N LEU A 151 -9.29 -7.13 15.03
CA LEU A 151 -8.20 -7.97 14.59
C LEU A 151 -6.83 -7.28 14.75
N THR A 152 -6.71 -6.03 14.28
CA THR A 152 -5.45 -5.28 14.35
C THR A 152 -5.06 -4.88 15.77
N GLN A 153 -6.03 -4.58 16.65
CA GLN A 153 -5.80 -4.22 18.05
C GLN A 153 -5.27 -5.38 18.93
N ARG A 154 -5.31 -6.61 18.44
CA ARG A 154 -4.74 -7.78 19.11
C ARG A 154 -3.31 -8.09 18.70
N GLN A 155 -2.74 -7.33 17.78
CA GLN A 155 -1.41 -7.58 17.21
C GLN A 155 -0.36 -6.72 17.91
N SER A 156 0.79 -7.33 18.23
CA SER A 156 1.87 -6.63 18.95
C SER A 156 2.35 -5.36 18.23
N PRO A 157 2.43 -5.26 16.89
CA PRO A 157 2.86 -4.03 16.24
C PRO A 157 2.00 -2.80 16.64
N TRP A 158 0.68 -3.00 16.76
CA TRP A 158 -0.20 -1.94 17.22
C TRP A 158 -0.15 -1.76 18.73
N ILE A 159 -0.18 -2.86 19.52
CA ILE A 159 -0.18 -2.81 20.99
C ILE A 159 1.04 -2.04 21.50
N ASP A 160 2.22 -2.34 20.97
CA ASP A 160 3.50 -1.78 21.42
C ASP A 160 3.65 -0.30 21.03
N ALA A 161 3.03 0.11 19.93
CA ALA A 161 3.04 1.49 19.44
C ALA A 161 1.89 2.34 20.01
N CYS A 162 0.79 1.71 20.49
CA CYS A 162 -0.40 2.42 20.95
C CYS A 162 -0.17 3.02 22.34
N ILE A 163 0.16 4.30 22.36
CA ILE A 163 0.26 5.09 23.59
C ILE A 163 -0.87 6.12 23.57
N PRO A 164 -1.70 6.21 24.62
CA PRO A 164 -2.78 7.17 24.69
C PRO A 164 -2.34 8.58 24.33
N TYR A 165 -3.09 9.24 23.44
CA TYR A 165 -2.82 10.59 22.93
C TYR A 165 -1.51 10.77 22.13
N GLN A 166 -0.85 9.69 21.74
CA GLN A 166 0.34 9.72 20.90
C GLN A 166 0.12 8.78 19.70
N ASN A 167 0.06 9.33 18.51
CA ASN A 167 -0.01 8.56 17.27
C ASN A 167 1.39 8.08 16.89
N LYS A 168 1.94 7.11 17.63
CA LYS A 168 3.27 6.58 17.33
C LYS A 168 3.27 5.74 16.06
N GLU A 169 4.42 5.75 15.40
CA GLU A 169 4.68 4.94 14.23
C GLU A 169 4.71 3.45 14.59
N ILE A 170 4.02 2.64 13.81
CA ILE A 170 4.16 1.19 13.77
C ILE A 170 5.30 0.91 12.78
N THR A 171 6.45 0.46 13.29
CA THR A 171 7.64 0.31 12.45
C THR A 171 7.57 -0.91 11.53
N ILE A 172 8.30 -0.85 10.41
CA ILE A 172 8.44 -1.97 9.47
C ILE A 172 8.97 -3.22 10.18
N GLU A 173 9.97 -3.06 11.07
CA GLU A 173 10.57 -4.14 11.83
C GLU A 173 9.55 -4.83 12.75
N SER A 174 8.67 -4.07 13.39
CA SER A 174 7.62 -4.62 14.25
C SER A 174 6.59 -5.42 13.44
N ILE A 175 6.25 -4.95 12.24
CA ILE A 175 5.35 -5.66 11.32
C ILE A 175 6.00 -6.97 10.85
N ILE A 176 7.25 -6.92 10.37
CA ILE A 176 7.99 -8.11 9.94
C ILE A 176 8.09 -9.12 11.08
N GLY A 177 8.48 -8.66 12.28
CA GLY A 177 8.63 -9.53 13.45
C GLY A 177 7.33 -10.25 13.85
N TYR A 178 6.18 -9.63 13.63
CA TYR A 178 4.88 -10.23 13.94
C TYR A 178 4.37 -11.19 12.86
N PHE A 179 4.54 -10.83 11.57
CA PHE A 179 3.98 -11.59 10.45
C PHE A 179 4.94 -12.64 9.87
N LYS A 180 6.25 -12.56 10.20
CA LYS A 180 7.21 -13.56 9.78
C LYS A 180 6.92 -14.86 10.55
N ILE A 181 6.46 -15.87 9.82
CA ILE A 181 6.33 -17.21 10.38
C ILE A 181 7.77 -17.73 10.51
N ASP A 182 8.20 -18.03 11.73
CA ASP A 182 9.44 -18.76 11.95
C ASP A 182 9.27 -20.17 11.32
N ASP A 183 10.05 -20.43 10.25
CA ASP A 183 10.15 -21.73 9.60
C ASP A 183 10.85 -22.75 10.51
#